data_f059789d1884e820f2d372a98d8c023f
#
_entry.id   f059789d1884e820f2d372a98d8c023f
#
_cell.length_a   1.000
_cell.length_b   1.000
_cell.length_c   1.000
_cell.angle_alpha   90.00
_cell.angle_beta   90.00
_cell.angle_gamma   90.00
#
_symmetry.space_group_name_H-M   'P 1'
#
loop_
_entity.id
_entity.type
_entity.pdbx_description
1 polymer ?
#
loop_
_entity_poly.entity_id
_entity_poly.type
_entity_poly.pdbx_seq_one_letter_code
_entity_poly.pdbx_strand_id
1 'polypeptide(L)'
;LCWVLYICYGTDYVMSRHQTDYFDFLNGAGATSVAVKCYIAKNIFIGYVGKASEIVLFLLATMSIVEILNNNGCFDFLSRLLRTRNSKKLLWFLSVITFILSANLDNLSTTVLMLTLVHNLVVNRKQRMYYGSAVLISANCGGAFTVIGDPIGLVLWNNGHVSATNFSLLLFIPCLIAWFVPIFLMGRALPEYADIEWQGMPYRGDDTRLNVWQRLVMFVVGIGGLWFIPTFHNITKLSPFLGALCVLALLWIVNEIFNRKLMNADDMIHRRMPRVLQYGVLQMIFFVLGMMLALGAIQEIGATEWLMNKISPFIENEFILGVIVAFFSVFLDGFATALSFISLNSSVALNHSYWAVVAYAAAMGGNILLISSVSGLALIKAEHIKIGWYFRNVGFKALIGAILGMIALYIMI
;
A
#
# COMPACT_ATOMS: atom_id res chain seq x y z
N LEU A 1 5.24 -23.32 -5.14
CA LEU A 1 5.27 -24.55 -4.37
C LEU A 1 3.86 -24.95 -3.90
N CYS A 2 3.09 -24.06 -3.24
CA CYS A 2 1.74 -24.35 -2.72
C CYS A 2 0.81 -24.92 -3.81
N TRP A 3 0.74 -24.29 -4.98
CA TRP A 3 -0.09 -24.77 -6.10
C TRP A 3 0.39 -26.10 -6.67
N VAL A 4 1.70 -26.35 -6.71
CA VAL A 4 2.24 -27.64 -7.14
C VAL A 4 1.80 -28.76 -6.18
N LEU A 5 1.87 -28.50 -4.88
CA LEU A 5 1.38 -29.43 -3.86
C LEU A 5 -0.14 -29.66 -3.98
N TYR A 6 -0.92 -28.57 -4.19
CA TYR A 6 -2.36 -28.68 -4.37
C TYR A 6 -2.74 -29.50 -5.61
N ILE A 7 -2.07 -29.30 -6.75
CA ILE A 7 -2.32 -30.10 -7.96
C ILE A 7 -1.95 -31.57 -7.77
N CYS A 8 -0.91 -31.88 -6.97
CA CYS A 8 -0.47 -33.25 -6.73
C CYS A 8 -1.34 -34.01 -5.72
N TYR A 9 -1.79 -33.32 -4.66
CA TYR A 9 -2.42 -33.95 -3.49
C TYR A 9 -3.83 -33.44 -3.19
N GLY A 10 -4.29 -32.39 -3.88
CA GLY A 10 -5.54 -31.67 -3.56
C GLY A 10 -6.76 -32.14 -4.37
N THR A 11 -6.69 -33.25 -5.09
CA THR A 11 -7.79 -33.73 -5.97
C THR A 11 -9.11 -33.94 -5.23
N ASP A 12 -9.06 -34.39 -3.98
CA ASP A 12 -10.26 -34.66 -3.16
C ASP A 12 -10.96 -33.34 -2.74
N TYR A 13 -10.22 -32.27 -2.56
CA TYR A 13 -10.78 -30.95 -2.21
C TYR A 13 -11.53 -30.29 -3.36
N VAL A 14 -11.14 -30.56 -4.62
CA VAL A 14 -11.85 -30.08 -5.81
C VAL A 14 -13.28 -30.58 -5.82
N MET A 15 -13.47 -31.86 -5.50
CA MET A 15 -14.81 -32.49 -5.47
C MET A 15 -15.69 -31.92 -4.37
N SER A 16 -15.13 -31.51 -3.22
CA SER A 16 -15.92 -30.95 -2.12
C SER A 16 -16.30 -29.47 -2.34
N ARG A 17 -15.46 -28.69 -3.03
CA ARG A 17 -15.65 -27.24 -3.18
C ARG A 17 -16.22 -26.79 -4.51
N HIS A 18 -15.89 -27.49 -5.59
CA HIS A 18 -16.25 -27.11 -6.97
C HIS A 18 -17.11 -28.19 -7.66
N GLN A 19 -17.97 -28.86 -6.88
CA GLN A 19 -18.72 -30.03 -7.35
C GLN A 19 -19.53 -29.73 -8.63
N THR A 20 -20.29 -28.66 -8.64
CA THR A 20 -21.14 -28.27 -9.79
C THR A 20 -20.32 -27.95 -11.02
N ASP A 21 -19.40 -27.03 -10.91
CA ASP A 21 -18.58 -26.54 -12.03
C ASP A 21 -17.65 -27.64 -12.58
N TYR A 22 -17.20 -28.53 -11.68
CA TYR A 22 -16.37 -29.66 -12.06
C TYR A 22 -17.17 -30.73 -12.81
N PHE A 23 -18.41 -31.03 -12.41
CA PHE A 23 -19.27 -31.95 -13.17
C PHE A 23 -19.62 -31.42 -14.55
N ASP A 24 -19.87 -30.11 -14.68
CA ASP A 24 -20.09 -29.48 -16.00
C ASP A 24 -18.83 -29.63 -16.90
N PHE A 25 -17.65 -29.46 -16.32
CA PHE A 25 -16.39 -29.71 -17.03
C PHE A 25 -16.21 -31.17 -17.42
N LEU A 26 -16.60 -32.14 -16.56
CA LEU A 26 -16.48 -33.56 -16.81
C LEU A 26 -17.36 -34.06 -17.97
N ASN A 27 -18.50 -33.45 -18.22
CA ASN A 27 -19.37 -33.81 -19.35
C ASN A 27 -18.65 -33.71 -20.70
N GLY A 28 -17.51 -32.99 -20.78
CA GLY A 28 -16.66 -32.91 -21.96
C GLY A 28 -15.33 -33.67 -21.89
N ALA A 29 -14.83 -34.05 -20.71
CA ALA A 29 -13.43 -34.46 -20.54
C ALA A 29 -13.22 -35.90 -19.95
N GLY A 30 -14.27 -36.51 -19.39
CA GLY A 30 -14.16 -37.79 -18.66
C GLY A 30 -13.52 -37.70 -17.29
N ALA A 31 -13.84 -38.65 -16.41
CA ALA A 31 -13.39 -38.65 -14.99
C ALA A 31 -11.98 -39.27 -14.86
N THR A 32 -10.94 -38.56 -15.24
CA THR A 32 -9.55 -39.00 -15.08
C THR A 32 -8.75 -38.09 -14.17
N SER A 33 -7.67 -38.60 -13.53
CA SER A 33 -6.76 -37.78 -12.73
C SER A 33 -6.17 -36.59 -13.52
N VAL A 34 -5.98 -36.78 -14.84
CA VAL A 34 -5.51 -35.70 -15.72
C VAL A 34 -6.58 -34.63 -15.90
N ALA A 35 -7.86 -35.01 -16.01
CA ALA A 35 -8.96 -34.06 -16.11
C ALA A 35 -9.06 -33.16 -14.88
N VAL A 36 -8.91 -33.70 -13.65
CA VAL A 36 -8.88 -32.95 -12.43
C VAL A 36 -7.73 -31.94 -12.41
N LYS A 37 -6.53 -32.39 -12.77
CA LYS A 37 -5.35 -31.48 -12.84
C LYS A 37 -5.54 -30.37 -13.88
N CYS A 38 -6.13 -30.70 -15.03
CA CYS A 38 -6.46 -29.71 -16.06
C CYS A 38 -7.51 -28.70 -15.58
N TYR A 39 -8.53 -29.17 -14.85
CA TYR A 39 -9.54 -28.30 -14.25
C TYR A 39 -8.93 -27.31 -13.24
N ILE A 40 -8.11 -27.82 -12.30
CA ILE A 40 -7.41 -26.97 -11.35
C ILE A 40 -6.56 -25.91 -12.07
N ALA A 41 -5.79 -26.32 -13.07
CA ALA A 41 -4.90 -25.41 -13.77
C ALA A 41 -5.63 -24.34 -14.58
N LYS A 42 -6.72 -24.71 -15.30
CA LYS A 42 -7.42 -23.81 -16.23
C LYS A 42 -8.47 -22.95 -15.57
N ASN A 43 -9.17 -23.45 -14.56
CA ASN A 43 -10.30 -22.73 -13.93
C ASN A 43 -9.92 -22.14 -12.58
N ILE A 44 -9.40 -22.96 -11.66
CA ILE A 44 -9.11 -22.50 -10.30
C ILE A 44 -7.87 -21.61 -10.27
N PHE A 45 -6.72 -22.14 -10.72
CA PHE A 45 -5.45 -21.41 -10.67
C PHE A 45 -5.48 -20.11 -11.48
N ILE A 46 -6.02 -20.15 -12.70
CA ILE A 46 -6.12 -18.96 -13.55
C ILE A 46 -7.04 -17.89 -12.91
N GLY A 47 -8.10 -18.28 -12.21
CA GLY A 47 -8.95 -17.37 -11.45
C GLY A 47 -8.17 -16.59 -10.37
N TYR A 48 -7.34 -17.29 -9.60
CA TYR A 48 -6.47 -16.66 -8.59
C TYR A 48 -5.37 -15.80 -9.22
N VAL A 49 -4.78 -16.22 -10.33
CA VAL A 49 -3.82 -15.42 -11.11
C VAL A 49 -4.50 -14.14 -11.63
N GLY A 50 -5.73 -14.23 -12.13
CA GLY A 50 -6.50 -13.08 -12.59
C GLY A 50 -6.67 -12.04 -11.49
N LYS A 51 -7.20 -12.46 -10.33
CA LYS A 51 -7.38 -11.58 -9.16
C LYS A 51 -6.06 -10.95 -8.68
N ALA A 52 -5.00 -11.74 -8.59
CA ALA A 52 -3.68 -11.24 -8.20
C ALA A 52 -3.11 -10.25 -9.24
N SER A 53 -3.30 -10.53 -10.54
CA SER A 53 -2.86 -9.65 -11.62
C SER A 53 -3.54 -8.30 -11.62
N GLU A 54 -4.82 -8.21 -11.26
CA GLU A 54 -5.54 -6.94 -11.13
C GLU A 54 -4.86 -6.02 -10.11
N ILE A 55 -4.54 -6.56 -8.94
CA ILE A 55 -3.85 -5.80 -7.87
C ILE A 55 -2.44 -5.39 -8.32
N VAL A 56 -1.69 -6.32 -8.92
CA VAL A 56 -0.34 -6.06 -9.42
C VAL A 56 -0.32 -4.99 -10.50
N LEU A 57 -1.25 -5.05 -11.46
CA LEU A 57 -1.36 -4.04 -12.53
C LEU A 57 -1.75 -2.67 -11.99
N PHE A 58 -2.62 -2.62 -10.97
CA PHE A 58 -2.96 -1.38 -10.30
C PHE A 58 -1.73 -0.75 -9.63
N LEU A 59 -1.00 -1.53 -8.83
CA LEU A 59 0.22 -1.06 -8.15
C LEU A 59 1.28 -0.63 -9.15
N LEU A 60 1.47 -1.39 -10.23
CA LEU A 60 2.41 -1.03 -11.29
C LEU A 60 2.03 0.31 -11.94
N ALA A 61 0.75 0.52 -12.23
CA ALA A 61 0.27 1.77 -12.83
C ALA A 61 0.46 2.96 -11.89
N THR A 62 0.04 2.86 -10.63
CA THR A 62 0.15 3.95 -9.65
C THR A 62 1.60 4.31 -9.36
N MET A 63 2.47 3.32 -9.16
CA MET A 63 3.91 3.55 -8.97
C MET A 63 4.56 4.18 -10.20
N SER A 64 4.15 3.79 -11.42
CA SER A 64 4.63 4.41 -12.66
C SER A 64 4.20 5.87 -12.78
N ILE A 65 2.97 6.20 -12.39
CA ILE A 65 2.47 7.58 -12.34
C ILE A 65 3.36 8.42 -11.40
N VAL A 66 3.62 7.94 -10.19
CA VAL A 66 4.47 8.65 -9.22
C VAL A 66 5.88 8.84 -9.75
N GLU A 67 6.46 7.83 -10.37
CA GLU A 67 7.81 7.89 -10.95
C GLU A 67 7.89 8.90 -12.09
N ILE A 68 6.90 8.94 -13.01
CA ILE A 68 6.83 9.94 -14.08
C ILE A 68 6.76 11.34 -13.49
N LEU A 69 5.90 11.57 -12.49
CA LEU A 69 5.77 12.87 -11.83
C LEU A 69 7.06 13.28 -11.12
N ASN A 70 7.71 12.35 -10.41
CA ASN A 70 8.96 12.60 -9.71
C ASN A 70 10.11 12.92 -10.68
N ASN A 71 10.25 12.17 -11.78
CA ASN A 71 11.30 12.38 -12.77
C ASN A 71 11.15 13.72 -13.52
N ASN A 72 9.94 14.24 -13.61
CA ASN A 72 9.66 15.55 -14.19
C ASN A 72 9.69 16.71 -13.19
N GLY A 73 10.10 16.46 -11.93
CA GLY A 73 10.21 17.48 -10.90
C GLY A 73 8.87 18.06 -10.44
N CYS A 74 7.76 17.31 -10.63
CA CYS A 74 6.43 17.77 -10.23
C CYS A 74 6.28 17.90 -8.72
N PHE A 75 7.17 17.27 -7.93
CA PHE A 75 7.21 17.37 -6.47
C PHE A 75 8.25 18.36 -5.92
N ASP A 76 8.98 19.10 -6.76
CA ASP A 76 10.04 20.03 -6.32
C ASP A 76 9.53 21.16 -5.42
N PHE A 77 8.24 21.52 -5.55
CA PHE A 77 7.62 22.52 -4.69
C PHE A 77 7.59 22.09 -3.22
N LEU A 78 7.60 20.78 -2.93
CA LEU A 78 7.61 20.26 -1.56
C LEU A 78 8.87 20.69 -0.81
N SER A 79 10.01 20.68 -1.47
CA SER A 79 11.28 21.12 -0.89
C SER A 79 11.24 22.59 -0.47
N ARG A 80 10.48 23.44 -1.20
CA ARG A 80 10.29 24.84 -0.86
C ARG A 80 9.38 25.03 0.35
N LEU A 81 8.32 24.20 0.49
CA LEU A 81 7.40 24.21 1.63
C LEU A 81 8.10 23.78 2.92
N LEU A 82 9.10 22.89 2.82
CA LEU A 82 9.85 22.35 3.97
C LEU A 82 10.99 23.28 4.44
N ARG A 83 11.10 24.51 3.90
CA ARG A 83 12.12 25.48 4.28
C ARG A 83 11.87 26.11 5.65
N THR A 84 12.08 25.38 6.72
CA THR A 84 11.99 25.92 8.09
C THR A 84 13.06 25.34 8.99
N ARG A 85 13.78 26.19 9.77
CA ARG A 85 14.80 25.75 10.72
C ARG A 85 14.22 25.28 12.06
N ASN A 86 12.95 25.52 12.31
CA ASN A 86 12.30 25.07 13.55
C ASN A 86 11.97 23.57 13.41
N SER A 87 12.58 22.74 14.27
CA SER A 87 12.44 21.27 14.23
C SER A 87 10.99 20.81 14.34
N LYS A 88 10.21 21.41 15.22
CA LYS A 88 8.80 21.02 15.44
C LYS A 88 7.94 21.39 14.23
N LYS A 89 8.14 22.60 13.67
CA LYS A 89 7.43 23.02 12.45
C LYS A 89 7.77 22.15 11.27
N LEU A 90 9.05 21.79 11.12
CA LEU A 90 9.48 20.87 10.07
C LEU A 90 8.83 19.50 10.21
N LEU A 91 8.80 18.96 11.44
CA LEU A 91 8.16 17.66 11.74
C LEU A 91 6.69 17.68 11.31
N TRP A 92 5.94 18.72 11.71
CA TRP A 92 4.52 18.83 11.39
C TRP A 92 4.26 19.01 9.88
N PHE A 93 4.99 19.91 9.21
CA PHE A 93 4.83 20.10 7.77
C PHE A 93 5.15 18.82 7.00
N LEU A 94 6.27 18.16 7.34
CA LEU A 94 6.66 16.91 6.75
C LEU A 94 5.58 15.82 6.94
N SER A 95 5.07 15.69 8.18
CA SER A 95 4.07 14.69 8.52
C SER A 95 2.72 14.92 7.85
N VAL A 96 2.23 16.19 7.82
CA VAL A 96 0.96 16.53 7.16
C VAL A 96 1.05 16.30 5.65
N ILE A 97 2.13 16.75 5.02
CA ILE A 97 2.35 16.56 3.58
C ILE A 97 2.41 15.07 3.25
N THR A 98 3.16 14.29 4.03
CA THR A 98 3.27 12.84 3.82
C THR A 98 1.92 12.14 3.98
N PHE A 99 1.14 12.49 5.01
CA PHE A 99 -0.19 11.94 5.24
C PHE A 99 -1.13 12.19 4.05
N ILE A 100 -1.20 13.43 3.56
CA ILE A 100 -2.03 13.81 2.41
C ILE A 100 -1.56 13.14 1.12
N LEU A 101 -0.26 13.08 0.88
CA LEU A 101 0.28 12.42 -0.30
C LEU A 101 -0.01 10.92 -0.28
N SER A 102 0.20 10.26 0.85
CA SER A 102 -0.01 8.81 0.97
C SER A 102 -1.48 8.41 0.87
N ALA A 103 -2.40 9.28 1.20
CA ALA A 103 -3.84 9.05 0.97
C ALA A 103 -4.19 8.91 -0.53
N ASN A 104 -3.35 9.42 -1.41
CA ASN A 104 -3.59 9.48 -2.85
C ASN A 104 -2.60 8.65 -3.67
N LEU A 105 -1.39 8.56 -3.14
CA LEU A 105 -0.32 7.72 -3.67
C LEU A 105 -0.19 6.51 -2.77
N ASP A 106 0.51 5.48 -3.22
CA ASP A 106 0.80 4.36 -2.33
C ASP A 106 1.77 4.75 -1.20
N ASN A 107 1.67 4.06 -0.07
CA ASN A 107 2.47 4.34 1.13
C ASN A 107 3.98 4.14 0.91
N LEU A 108 4.39 3.19 0.05
CA LEU A 108 5.80 2.94 -0.27
C LEU A 108 6.40 4.08 -1.11
N SER A 109 5.76 4.42 -2.24
CA SER A 109 6.26 5.50 -3.11
C SER A 109 6.32 6.83 -2.38
N THR A 110 5.29 7.14 -1.58
CA THR A 110 5.27 8.33 -0.73
C THR A 110 6.41 8.31 0.29
N THR A 111 6.64 7.17 0.95
CA THR A 111 7.72 7.03 1.92
C THR A 111 9.08 7.26 1.25
N VAL A 112 9.35 6.61 0.12
CA VAL A 112 10.63 6.76 -0.60
C VAL A 112 10.85 8.20 -1.06
N LEU A 113 9.82 8.84 -1.63
CA LEU A 113 9.86 10.25 -2.04
C LEU A 113 10.22 11.16 -0.87
N MET A 114 9.51 11.04 0.25
CA MET A 114 9.70 11.90 1.40
C MET A 114 10.98 11.61 2.17
N LEU A 115 11.43 10.36 2.24
CA LEU A 115 12.75 10.01 2.82
C LEU A 115 13.89 10.59 1.99
N THR A 116 13.78 10.60 0.67
CA THR A 116 14.77 11.24 -0.20
C THR A 116 14.83 12.75 0.06
N LEU A 117 13.69 13.41 0.24
CA LEU A 117 13.62 14.82 0.62
C LEU A 117 14.28 15.07 1.99
N VAL A 118 13.96 14.26 2.99
CA VAL A 118 14.54 14.37 4.34
C VAL A 118 16.05 14.16 4.31
N HIS A 119 16.52 13.17 3.54
CA HIS A 119 17.95 12.87 3.40
C HIS A 119 18.73 14.04 2.81
N ASN A 120 18.15 14.74 1.85
CA ASN A 120 18.76 15.88 1.18
C ASN A 120 18.67 17.20 1.98
N LEU A 121 17.69 17.30 2.89
CA LEU A 121 17.45 18.53 3.66
C LEU A 121 18.14 18.54 5.02
N VAL A 122 18.23 17.39 5.69
CA VAL A 122 18.67 17.30 7.10
C VAL A 122 20.02 16.61 7.15
N VAL A 123 21.04 17.31 7.66
CA VAL A 123 22.42 16.79 7.75
C VAL A 123 22.58 15.84 8.94
N ASN A 124 21.97 16.17 10.07
CA ASN A 124 22.13 15.40 11.30
C ASN A 124 21.38 14.07 11.23
N ARG A 125 22.14 12.95 11.24
CA ARG A 125 21.60 11.60 11.16
C ARG A 125 20.56 11.29 12.25
N LYS A 126 20.76 11.74 13.49
CA LYS A 126 19.77 11.50 14.57
C LYS A 126 18.45 12.18 14.27
N GLN A 127 18.48 13.41 13.78
CA GLN A 127 17.27 14.12 13.37
C GLN A 127 16.62 13.44 12.16
N ARG A 128 17.40 13.00 11.16
CA ARG A 128 16.87 12.23 10.01
C ARG A 128 16.14 10.97 10.43
N MET A 129 16.66 10.25 11.42
CA MET A 129 15.99 9.06 11.96
C MET A 129 14.61 9.40 12.55
N TYR A 130 14.46 10.51 13.26
CA TYR A 130 13.16 10.96 13.78
C TYR A 130 12.22 11.43 12.66
N TYR A 131 12.71 12.25 11.73
CA TYR A 131 11.88 12.71 10.61
C TYR A 131 11.50 11.56 9.68
N GLY A 132 12.40 10.65 9.38
CA GLY A 132 12.11 9.45 8.60
C GLY A 132 11.08 8.54 9.28
N SER A 133 11.15 8.42 10.62
CA SER A 133 10.13 7.68 11.38
C SER A 133 8.77 8.38 11.34
N ALA A 134 8.74 9.72 11.36
CA ALA A 134 7.50 10.47 11.19
C ALA A 134 6.91 10.31 9.79
N VAL A 135 7.75 10.29 8.75
CA VAL A 135 7.35 9.98 7.38
C VAL A 135 6.70 8.60 7.31
N LEU A 136 7.32 7.58 7.90
CA LEU A 136 6.77 6.22 7.94
C LEU A 136 5.36 6.16 8.54
N ILE A 137 5.21 6.70 9.76
CA ILE A 137 3.90 6.71 10.46
C ILE A 137 2.86 7.48 9.64
N SER A 138 3.25 8.64 9.09
CA SER A 138 2.35 9.46 8.29
C SER A 138 1.94 8.79 6.99
N ALA A 139 2.86 8.07 6.33
CA ALA A 139 2.57 7.34 5.12
C ALA A 139 1.63 6.15 5.37
N ASN A 140 1.92 5.34 6.39
CA ASN A 140 1.06 4.20 6.70
C ASN A 140 -0.34 4.63 7.19
N CYS A 141 -0.44 5.66 8.04
CA CYS A 141 -1.74 6.17 8.49
C CYS A 141 -2.50 6.89 7.38
N GLY A 142 -1.80 7.65 6.53
CA GLY A 142 -2.41 8.35 5.40
C GLY A 142 -2.89 7.40 4.30
N GLY A 143 -2.16 6.30 4.05
CA GLY A 143 -2.58 5.27 3.12
C GLY A 143 -3.74 4.43 3.62
N ALA A 144 -3.75 4.10 4.92
CA ALA A 144 -4.68 3.14 5.51
C ALA A 144 -6.16 3.56 5.46
N PHE A 145 -6.48 4.86 5.44
CA PHE A 145 -7.89 5.30 5.41
C PHE A 145 -8.47 5.42 4.00
N THR A 146 -7.68 5.22 2.96
CA THR A 146 -8.17 5.24 1.57
C THR A 146 -7.99 3.88 0.91
N VAL A 147 -8.86 3.56 -0.04
CA VAL A 147 -8.76 2.29 -0.78
C VAL A 147 -7.62 2.26 -1.79
N ILE A 148 -7.02 3.41 -2.11
CA ILE A 148 -5.94 3.55 -3.10
C ILE A 148 -4.57 3.65 -2.42
N GLY A 149 -4.51 4.24 -1.23
CA GLY A 149 -3.26 4.57 -0.54
C GLY A 149 -2.54 3.37 0.09
N ASP A 150 -3.23 2.24 0.29
CA ASP A 150 -2.65 1.02 0.85
C ASP A 150 -3.13 -0.22 0.08
N PRO A 151 -2.26 -1.19 -0.23
CA PRO A 151 -2.66 -2.44 -0.87
C PRO A 151 -3.77 -3.21 -0.15
N ILE A 152 -3.90 -3.06 1.18
CA ILE A 152 -4.97 -3.69 1.98
C ILE A 152 -6.34 -3.13 1.56
N GLY A 153 -6.49 -1.81 1.54
CA GLY A 153 -7.70 -1.14 1.09
C GLY A 153 -8.08 -1.51 -0.34
N LEU A 154 -7.08 -1.56 -1.22
CA LEU A 154 -7.27 -1.93 -2.62
C LEU A 154 -7.83 -3.35 -2.79
N VAL A 155 -7.29 -4.34 -2.05
CA VAL A 155 -7.78 -5.72 -2.10
C VAL A 155 -9.21 -5.82 -1.60
N LEU A 156 -9.54 -5.15 -0.49
CA LEU A 156 -10.89 -5.14 0.06
C LEU A 156 -11.89 -4.52 -0.94
N TRP A 157 -11.51 -3.43 -1.57
CA TRP A 157 -12.35 -2.75 -2.55
C TRP A 157 -12.50 -3.55 -3.84
N ASN A 158 -11.40 -4.09 -4.39
CA ASN A 158 -11.44 -4.88 -5.63
C ASN A 158 -12.23 -6.19 -5.47
N ASN A 159 -12.20 -6.79 -4.28
CA ASN A 159 -13.01 -7.99 -3.97
C ASN A 159 -14.48 -7.66 -3.62
N GLY A 160 -14.88 -6.38 -3.63
CA GLY A 160 -16.26 -5.97 -3.34
C GLY A 160 -16.65 -6.06 -1.87
N HIS A 161 -15.69 -6.10 -0.94
CA HIS A 161 -15.96 -6.15 0.51
C HIS A 161 -16.27 -4.77 1.10
N VAL A 162 -15.74 -3.70 0.51
CA VAL A 162 -15.95 -2.32 0.96
C VAL A 162 -16.25 -1.38 -0.21
N SER A 163 -17.04 -0.35 0.05
CA SER A 163 -17.16 0.80 -0.85
C SER A 163 -16.10 1.85 -0.50
N ALA A 164 -15.51 2.49 -1.49
CA ALA A 164 -14.42 3.45 -1.29
C ALA A 164 -14.80 4.60 -0.33
N THR A 165 -16.00 5.14 -0.48
CA THR A 165 -16.48 6.26 0.34
C THR A 165 -16.70 5.84 1.80
N ASN A 166 -17.39 4.73 2.04
CA ASN A 166 -17.70 4.28 3.41
C ASN A 166 -16.41 3.88 4.16
N PHE A 167 -15.51 3.18 3.48
CA PHE A 167 -14.22 2.80 4.02
C PHE A 167 -13.39 4.02 4.46
N SER A 168 -13.31 5.03 3.59
CA SER A 168 -12.55 6.25 3.89
C SER A 168 -13.16 7.07 5.03
N LEU A 169 -14.49 7.20 5.07
CA LEU A 169 -15.17 7.95 6.13
C LEU A 169 -15.01 7.27 7.49
N LEU A 170 -15.13 5.94 7.55
CA LEU A 170 -15.04 5.18 8.80
C LEU A 170 -13.61 5.20 9.35
N LEU A 171 -12.59 5.07 8.50
CA LEU A 171 -11.19 4.99 8.92
C LEU A 171 -10.50 6.34 9.07
N PHE A 172 -11.07 7.44 8.57
CA PHE A 172 -10.43 8.75 8.61
C PHE A 172 -10.06 9.20 10.03
N ILE A 173 -11.03 9.19 10.96
CA ILE A 173 -10.81 9.63 12.35
C ILE A 173 -9.85 8.68 13.09
N PRO A 174 -10.02 7.35 13.07
CA PRO A 174 -9.07 6.41 13.68
C PRO A 174 -7.63 6.60 13.18
N CYS A 175 -7.43 6.69 11.87
CA CYS A 175 -6.11 6.88 11.28
C CYS A 175 -5.51 8.25 11.61
N LEU A 176 -6.34 9.30 11.70
CA LEU A 176 -5.92 10.63 12.09
C LEU A 176 -5.42 10.65 13.55
N ILE A 177 -6.10 9.95 14.46
CA ILE A 177 -5.66 9.80 15.86
C ILE A 177 -4.36 9.00 15.93
N ALA A 178 -4.28 7.87 15.22
CA ALA A 178 -3.10 7.02 15.17
C ALA A 178 -1.86 7.74 14.60
N TRP A 179 -2.07 8.72 13.73
CA TRP A 179 -1.03 9.58 13.20
C TRP A 179 -0.67 10.73 14.14
N PHE A 180 -1.68 11.48 14.65
CA PHE A 180 -1.46 12.71 15.42
C PHE A 180 -0.72 12.45 16.73
N VAL A 181 -1.11 11.40 17.47
CA VAL A 181 -0.57 11.12 18.81
C VAL A 181 0.93 10.84 18.78
N PRO A 182 1.46 9.92 17.97
CA PRO A 182 2.90 9.67 17.94
C PRO A 182 3.69 10.86 17.41
N ILE A 183 3.19 11.60 16.42
CA ILE A 183 3.88 12.79 15.89
C ILE A 183 3.98 13.88 16.98
N PHE A 184 2.92 14.11 17.72
CA PHE A 184 2.93 15.05 18.84
C PHE A 184 3.94 14.65 19.93
N LEU A 185 3.97 13.37 20.31
CA LEU A 185 4.92 12.84 21.29
C LEU A 185 6.38 12.86 20.78
N MET A 186 6.58 12.67 19.47
CA MET A 186 7.90 12.77 18.86
C MET A 186 8.43 14.20 18.81
N GLY A 187 7.54 15.18 18.59
CA GLY A 187 7.91 16.59 18.58
C GLY A 187 8.48 17.11 19.90
N ARG A 188 8.20 16.41 21.02
CA ARG A 188 8.80 16.73 22.33
C ARG A 188 10.24 16.23 22.49
N ALA A 189 10.65 15.24 21.71
CA ALA A 189 11.99 14.64 21.78
C ALA A 189 13.01 15.30 20.83
N LEU A 190 12.56 16.19 19.94
CA LEU A 190 13.40 16.89 18.99
C LEU A 190 14.00 18.17 19.61
N PRO A 191 15.25 18.54 19.23
CA PRO A 191 15.85 19.83 19.59
C PRO A 191 15.05 20.99 18.96
N GLU A 192 15.25 22.21 19.44
CA GLU A 192 14.52 23.38 18.98
C GLU A 192 14.81 23.72 17.51
N TYR A 193 16.06 23.53 17.08
CA TYR A 193 16.50 23.84 15.72
C TYR A 193 16.88 22.58 14.95
N ALA A 194 16.43 22.51 13.71
CA ALA A 194 16.82 21.49 12.76
C ALA A 194 18.13 21.88 12.09
N ASP A 195 19.04 20.90 11.99
CA ASP A 195 20.33 21.03 11.31
C ASP A 195 20.11 20.82 9.82
N ILE A 196 19.81 21.92 9.12
CA ILE A 196 19.42 21.93 7.71
C ILE A 196 20.52 22.61 6.92
N GLU A 197 21.12 21.87 5.99
CA GLU A 197 21.90 22.43 4.89
C GLU A 197 21.02 22.49 3.64
N TRP A 198 20.95 23.70 3.06
CA TRP A 198 20.31 23.91 1.79
C TRP A 198 21.29 23.52 0.68
N GLN A 199 21.65 22.26 0.59
CA GLN A 199 22.21 21.73 -0.64
C GLN A 199 21.08 21.77 -1.66
N GLY A 200 21.26 22.57 -2.73
CA GLY A 200 20.36 22.52 -3.87
C GLY A 200 20.20 21.04 -4.21
N MET A 201 18.96 20.56 -4.36
CA MET A 201 18.77 19.14 -4.65
C MET A 201 19.76 18.77 -5.75
N PRO A 202 20.59 17.72 -5.55
CA PRO A 202 21.37 17.24 -6.64
C PRO A 202 20.34 16.78 -7.70
N TYR A 203 19.87 17.80 -8.44
CA TYR A 203 19.61 17.79 -9.80
C TYR A 203 18.66 16.79 -10.38
N ARG A 204 17.43 17.00 -10.34
CA ARG A 204 16.45 16.55 -11.34
C ARG A 204 15.73 17.73 -12.02
N GLY A 205 15.84 18.95 -11.47
CA GLY A 205 15.03 20.11 -11.83
C GLY A 205 15.61 21.03 -12.89
N ASP A 206 16.93 21.21 -13.00
CA ASP A 206 17.50 22.17 -13.97
C ASP A 206 17.64 21.60 -15.39
N ASP A 207 17.65 20.26 -15.57
CA ASP A 207 17.60 19.58 -16.86
C ASP A 207 16.17 19.33 -17.36
N THR A 208 15.16 19.39 -16.49
CA THR A 208 13.79 19.42 -16.97
C THR A 208 13.52 20.82 -17.49
N ARG A 209 13.62 21.02 -18.78
CA ARG A 209 13.19 22.25 -19.47
C ARG A 209 11.67 22.48 -19.37
N LEU A 210 10.99 21.79 -18.45
CA LEU A 210 9.56 21.93 -18.23
C LEU A 210 9.25 23.20 -17.44
N ASN A 211 8.37 24.01 -17.99
CA ASN A 211 7.82 25.19 -17.33
C ASN A 211 6.97 24.78 -16.11
N VAL A 212 6.81 25.69 -15.15
CA VAL A 212 5.96 25.49 -13.97
C VAL A 212 4.53 25.05 -14.34
N TRP A 213 3.98 25.62 -15.42
CA TRP A 213 2.67 25.24 -15.97
C TRP A 213 2.60 23.79 -16.44
N GLN A 214 3.62 23.32 -17.14
CA GLN A 214 3.69 21.94 -17.63
C GLN A 214 3.77 20.95 -16.47
N ARG A 215 4.58 21.26 -15.44
CA ARG A 215 4.66 20.46 -14.21
C ARG A 215 3.32 20.43 -13.47
N LEU A 216 2.62 21.56 -13.39
CA LEU A 216 1.30 21.65 -12.78
C LEU A 216 0.27 20.81 -13.57
N VAL A 217 0.25 20.89 -14.89
CA VAL A 217 -0.64 20.07 -15.73
C VAL A 217 -0.37 18.58 -15.51
N MET A 218 0.90 18.15 -15.51
CA MET A 218 1.26 16.76 -15.25
C MET A 218 0.82 16.32 -13.85
N PHE A 219 1.02 17.17 -12.84
CA PHE A 219 0.59 16.89 -11.46
C PHE A 219 -0.94 16.73 -11.37
N VAL A 220 -1.70 17.63 -11.98
CA VAL A 220 -3.17 17.56 -12.01
C VAL A 220 -3.65 16.32 -12.77
N VAL A 221 -3.04 15.97 -13.91
CA VAL A 221 -3.40 14.77 -14.67
C VAL A 221 -3.09 13.51 -13.87
N GLY A 222 -1.91 13.42 -13.24
CA GLY A 222 -1.50 12.25 -12.47
C GLY A 222 -2.30 12.11 -11.17
N ILE A 223 -2.24 13.10 -10.28
CA ILE A 223 -2.91 13.04 -8.97
C ILE A 223 -4.44 13.15 -9.12
N GLY A 224 -4.92 14.09 -9.93
CA GLY A 224 -6.36 14.24 -10.20
C GLY A 224 -6.95 13.02 -10.89
N GLY A 225 -6.17 12.38 -11.77
CA GLY A 225 -6.55 11.11 -12.40
C GLY A 225 -6.73 9.98 -11.41
N LEU A 226 -5.85 9.86 -10.40
CA LEU A 226 -6.00 8.86 -9.33
C LEU A 226 -7.29 9.05 -8.53
N TRP A 227 -7.68 10.29 -8.26
CA TRP A 227 -8.96 10.61 -7.62
C TRP A 227 -10.18 10.23 -8.47
N PHE A 228 -10.01 10.17 -9.78
CA PHE A 228 -11.08 9.79 -10.69
C PHE A 228 -11.33 8.27 -10.70
N ILE A 229 -10.39 7.43 -10.27
CA ILE A 229 -10.51 5.97 -10.33
C ILE A 229 -11.75 5.44 -9.60
N PRO A 230 -12.09 5.85 -8.35
CA PRO A 230 -13.32 5.41 -7.69
C PRO A 230 -14.59 5.81 -8.44
N THR A 231 -14.60 7.00 -9.02
CA THR A 231 -15.72 7.47 -9.85
C THR A 231 -15.84 6.64 -11.13
N PHE A 232 -14.71 6.37 -11.79
CA PHE A 232 -14.66 5.49 -12.97
C PHE A 232 -15.21 4.10 -12.65
N HIS A 233 -14.76 3.47 -11.56
CA HIS A 233 -15.26 2.17 -11.11
C HIS A 233 -16.78 2.19 -10.82
N ASN A 234 -17.27 3.23 -10.15
CA ASN A 234 -18.70 3.35 -9.82
C ASN A 234 -19.58 3.48 -11.07
N ILE A 235 -19.11 4.19 -12.10
CA ILE A 235 -19.85 4.39 -13.36
C ILE A 235 -19.77 3.14 -14.24
N THR A 236 -18.57 2.61 -14.45
CA THR A 236 -18.31 1.56 -15.44
C THR A 236 -18.49 0.15 -14.90
N LYS A 237 -18.39 -0.02 -13.56
CA LYS A 237 -18.30 -1.32 -12.86
C LYS A 237 -17.07 -2.15 -13.27
N LEU A 238 -16.14 -1.57 -14.04
CA LEU A 238 -14.88 -2.22 -14.39
C LEU A 238 -13.91 -2.18 -13.21
N SER A 239 -13.00 -3.16 -13.16
CA SER A 239 -12.00 -3.24 -12.09
C SER A 239 -11.14 -1.97 -12.03
N PRO A 240 -10.78 -1.51 -10.82
CA PRO A 240 -10.01 -0.27 -10.60
C PRO A 240 -8.69 -0.18 -11.36
N PHE A 241 -8.03 -1.32 -11.65
CA PHE A 241 -6.75 -1.31 -12.37
C PHE A 241 -6.86 -0.73 -13.77
N LEU A 242 -7.99 -0.90 -14.45
CA LEU A 242 -8.22 -0.29 -15.77
C LEU A 242 -8.25 1.23 -15.68
N GLY A 243 -8.88 1.78 -14.64
CA GLY A 243 -8.85 3.22 -14.37
C GLY A 243 -7.42 3.73 -14.16
N ALA A 244 -6.61 3.01 -13.38
CA ALA A 244 -5.22 3.36 -13.14
C ALA A 244 -4.38 3.31 -14.42
N LEU A 245 -4.57 2.30 -15.27
CA LEU A 245 -3.89 2.19 -16.57
C LEU A 245 -4.31 3.32 -17.53
N CYS A 246 -5.59 3.71 -17.54
CA CYS A 246 -6.05 4.86 -18.32
C CYS A 246 -5.37 6.16 -17.89
N VAL A 247 -5.27 6.41 -16.57
CA VAL A 247 -4.57 7.58 -16.04
C VAL A 247 -3.09 7.54 -16.41
N LEU A 248 -2.44 6.38 -16.28
CA LEU A 248 -1.05 6.20 -16.69
C LEU A 248 -0.85 6.49 -18.18
N ALA A 249 -1.72 5.98 -19.04
CA ALA A 249 -1.64 6.22 -20.49
C ALA A 249 -1.80 7.70 -20.82
N LEU A 250 -2.77 8.39 -20.22
CA LEU A 250 -2.94 9.84 -20.40
C LEU A 250 -1.73 10.63 -19.92
N LEU A 251 -1.22 10.32 -18.72
CA LEU A 251 -0.04 10.97 -18.19
C LEU A 251 1.20 10.71 -19.07
N TRP A 252 1.33 9.50 -19.61
CA TRP A 252 2.42 9.16 -20.52
C TRP A 252 2.37 9.95 -21.81
N ILE A 253 1.18 10.09 -22.42
CA ILE A 253 0.99 10.92 -23.62
C ILE A 253 1.38 12.38 -23.32
N VAL A 254 0.91 12.95 -22.20
CA VAL A 254 1.25 14.32 -21.78
C VAL A 254 2.76 14.45 -21.55
N ASN A 255 3.37 13.47 -20.90
CA ASN A 255 4.83 13.42 -20.67
C ASN A 255 5.60 13.42 -22.00
N GLU A 256 5.19 12.61 -22.97
CA GLU A 256 5.84 12.53 -24.28
C GLU A 256 5.71 13.83 -25.07
N ILE A 257 4.52 14.47 -25.05
CA ILE A 257 4.28 15.75 -25.71
C ILE A 257 5.18 16.84 -25.13
N PHE A 258 5.29 16.93 -23.80
CA PHE A 258 6.07 17.97 -23.14
C PHE A 258 7.59 17.76 -23.29
N ASN A 259 8.05 16.52 -23.30
CA ASN A 259 9.45 16.17 -23.43
C ASN A 259 9.92 15.97 -24.89
N ARG A 260 9.05 16.17 -25.90
CA ARG A 260 9.34 15.95 -27.31
C ARG A 260 10.54 16.78 -27.83
N LYS A 261 10.85 17.91 -27.20
CA LYS A 261 11.97 18.81 -27.61
C LYS A 261 13.33 18.39 -27.04
N LEU A 262 13.42 17.34 -26.23
CA LEU A 262 14.68 16.80 -25.73
C LEU A 262 15.32 15.93 -26.83
N MET A 263 16.25 16.51 -27.59
CA MET A 263 16.80 15.86 -28.79
C MET A 263 17.97 14.91 -28.55
N ASN A 264 18.45 14.72 -27.31
CA ASN A 264 19.54 13.80 -27.02
C ASN A 264 19.00 12.41 -26.65
N ALA A 265 19.42 11.39 -27.43
CA ALA A 265 18.92 10.02 -27.30
C ALA A 265 19.13 9.41 -25.89
N ASP A 266 20.26 9.71 -25.23
CA ASP A 266 20.58 9.19 -23.90
C ASP A 266 19.70 9.79 -22.79
N ASP A 267 19.42 11.10 -22.85
CA ASP A 267 18.50 11.78 -21.93
C ASP A 267 17.05 11.33 -22.14
N MET A 268 16.67 10.99 -23.38
CA MET A 268 15.36 10.47 -23.70
C MET A 268 15.10 9.08 -23.10
N ILE A 269 16.07 8.18 -23.13
CA ILE A 269 15.94 6.82 -22.57
C ILE A 269 15.75 6.89 -21.04
N HIS A 270 16.50 7.76 -20.36
CA HIS A 270 16.39 7.92 -18.91
C HIS A 270 15.09 8.57 -18.42
N ARG A 271 14.39 9.35 -19.28
CA ARG A 271 13.15 10.05 -18.90
C ARG A 271 11.88 9.44 -19.49
N ARG A 272 11.99 8.71 -20.59
CA ARG A 272 10.83 8.07 -21.25
C ARG A 272 10.37 6.80 -20.58
N MET A 273 11.29 5.97 -20.11
CA MET A 273 10.94 4.76 -19.40
C MET A 273 10.90 5.03 -17.90
N PRO A 274 9.74 4.86 -17.24
CA PRO A 274 9.70 4.83 -15.79
C PRO A 274 10.68 3.77 -15.31
N ARG A 275 11.62 4.13 -14.44
CA ARG A 275 12.51 3.18 -13.77
C ARG A 275 11.76 2.35 -12.71
N VAL A 276 10.45 2.22 -12.87
CA VAL A 276 9.54 1.43 -12.02
C VAL A 276 10.03 0.00 -11.85
N LEU A 277 10.77 -0.50 -12.83
CA LEU A 277 11.41 -1.80 -12.77
C LEU A 277 12.67 -1.83 -11.88
N GLN A 278 12.98 -0.76 -11.15
CA GLN A 278 14.08 -0.78 -10.19
C GLN A 278 13.73 -1.64 -8.97
N TYR A 279 14.75 -2.27 -8.42
CA TYR A 279 14.73 -3.38 -7.46
C TYR A 279 13.65 -3.35 -6.36
N GLY A 280 13.28 -2.20 -5.82
CA GLY A 280 12.31 -2.10 -4.71
C GLY A 280 10.87 -2.35 -5.13
N VAL A 281 10.47 -1.83 -6.28
CA VAL A 281 9.10 -1.93 -6.80
C VAL A 281 8.82 -3.34 -7.30
N LEU A 282 9.75 -3.93 -8.04
CA LEU A 282 9.62 -5.33 -8.49
C LEU A 282 9.50 -6.29 -7.32
N GLN A 283 10.31 -6.11 -6.26
CA GLN A 283 10.23 -6.94 -5.07
C GLN A 283 8.86 -6.88 -4.42
N MET A 284 8.26 -5.69 -4.30
CA MET A 284 6.92 -5.51 -3.76
C MET A 284 5.86 -6.19 -4.64
N ILE A 285 5.91 -6.01 -5.95
CA ILE A 285 4.98 -6.62 -6.90
C ILE A 285 5.03 -8.14 -6.80
N PHE A 286 6.23 -8.74 -6.83
CA PHE A 286 6.40 -10.19 -6.70
C PHE A 286 5.99 -10.69 -5.31
N PHE A 287 6.21 -9.91 -4.27
CA PHE A 287 5.75 -10.24 -2.93
C PHE A 287 4.22 -10.31 -2.85
N VAL A 288 3.53 -9.28 -3.34
CA VAL A 288 2.06 -9.23 -3.40
C VAL A 288 1.51 -10.39 -4.23
N LEU A 289 2.05 -10.61 -5.43
CA LEU A 289 1.66 -11.71 -6.30
C LEU A 289 1.85 -13.07 -5.61
N GLY A 290 3.04 -13.30 -5.02
CA GLY A 290 3.37 -14.53 -4.33
C GLY A 290 2.47 -14.80 -3.13
N MET A 291 2.18 -13.76 -2.34
CA MET A 291 1.28 -13.86 -1.18
C MET A 291 -0.15 -14.20 -1.59
N MET A 292 -0.70 -13.50 -2.57
CA MET A 292 -2.06 -13.75 -3.06
C MET A 292 -2.21 -15.18 -3.62
N LEU A 293 -1.24 -15.64 -4.39
CA LEU A 293 -1.25 -17.00 -4.91
C LEU A 293 -1.07 -18.06 -3.81
N ALA A 294 -0.20 -17.84 -2.84
CA ALA A 294 0.00 -18.77 -1.74
C ALA A 294 -1.25 -18.90 -0.88
N LEU A 295 -1.88 -17.78 -0.52
CA LEU A 295 -3.13 -17.77 0.24
C LEU A 295 -4.29 -18.37 -0.54
N GLY A 296 -4.37 -18.15 -1.86
CA GLY A 296 -5.34 -18.81 -2.72
C GLY A 296 -5.23 -20.34 -2.65
N ALA A 297 -4.02 -20.88 -2.69
CA ALA A 297 -3.81 -22.33 -2.53
C ALA A 297 -4.21 -22.83 -1.14
N ILE A 298 -3.96 -22.05 -0.08
CA ILE A 298 -4.32 -22.37 1.30
C ILE A 298 -5.85 -22.37 1.46
N GLN A 299 -6.53 -21.42 0.82
CA GLN A 299 -8.00 -21.37 0.78
C GLN A 299 -8.59 -22.61 0.12
N GLU A 300 -8.05 -23.03 -0.99
CA GLU A 300 -8.55 -24.21 -1.72
C GLU A 300 -8.41 -25.50 -0.92
N ILE A 301 -7.38 -25.63 -0.09
CA ILE A 301 -7.17 -26.81 0.79
C ILE A 301 -8.18 -26.82 1.98
N GLY A 302 -8.92 -25.71 2.24
CA GLY A 302 -9.83 -25.62 3.39
C GLY A 302 -9.15 -25.29 4.71
N ALA A 303 -7.86 -25.00 4.70
CA ALA A 303 -7.13 -24.65 5.93
C ALA A 303 -7.64 -23.35 6.57
N THR A 304 -8.11 -22.41 5.77
CA THR A 304 -8.74 -21.16 6.25
C THR A 304 -10.04 -21.42 7.00
N GLU A 305 -10.91 -22.30 6.50
CA GLU A 305 -12.17 -22.68 7.17
C GLU A 305 -11.93 -23.44 8.47
N TRP A 306 -10.97 -24.36 8.46
CA TRP A 306 -10.59 -25.08 9.69
C TRP A 306 -10.07 -24.12 10.76
N LEU A 307 -9.23 -23.16 10.37
CA LEU A 307 -8.70 -22.15 11.29
C LEU A 307 -9.81 -21.22 11.78
N MET A 308 -10.72 -20.80 10.88
CA MET A 308 -11.86 -19.96 11.22
C MET A 308 -12.76 -20.63 12.26
N ASN A 309 -13.11 -21.89 12.10
CA ASN A 309 -13.92 -22.63 13.06
C ASN A 309 -13.30 -22.70 14.47
N LYS A 310 -11.96 -22.66 14.55
CA LYS A 310 -11.25 -22.61 15.84
C LYS A 310 -11.17 -21.22 16.46
N ILE A 311 -11.10 -20.17 15.62
CA ILE A 311 -10.91 -18.78 16.06
C ILE A 311 -12.26 -18.07 16.22
N SER A 312 -13.31 -18.54 15.54
CA SER A 312 -14.66 -17.96 15.54
C SER A 312 -15.18 -17.55 16.91
N PRO A 313 -15.04 -18.34 18.00
CA PRO A 313 -15.49 -17.94 19.34
C PRO A 313 -14.79 -16.68 19.88
N PHE A 314 -13.59 -16.36 19.36
CA PHE A 314 -12.81 -15.18 19.78
C PHE A 314 -13.05 -13.97 18.87
N ILE A 315 -13.65 -14.17 17.69
CA ILE A 315 -13.88 -13.13 16.67
C ILE A 315 -15.26 -12.45 16.83
N GLU A 316 -16.17 -13.00 17.63
CA GLU A 316 -17.48 -12.39 17.91
C GLU A 316 -17.37 -10.95 18.44
N ASN A 317 -16.25 -10.63 19.13
CA ASN A 317 -15.95 -9.27 19.57
C ASN A 317 -14.94 -8.61 18.63
N GLU A 318 -15.40 -7.58 17.90
CA GLU A 318 -14.57 -6.85 16.93
C GLU A 318 -13.33 -6.20 17.55
N PHE A 319 -13.38 -5.83 18.83
CA PHE A 319 -12.20 -5.29 19.53
C PHE A 319 -11.14 -6.39 19.72
N ILE A 320 -11.55 -7.59 20.13
CA ILE A 320 -10.62 -8.72 20.28
C ILE A 320 -10.03 -9.11 18.94
N LEU A 321 -10.84 -9.13 17.89
CA LEU A 321 -10.37 -9.34 16.53
C LEU A 321 -9.28 -8.31 16.17
N GLY A 322 -9.54 -7.04 16.40
CA GLY A 322 -8.58 -5.97 16.12
C GLY A 322 -7.25 -6.14 16.86
N VAL A 323 -7.29 -6.55 18.13
CA VAL A 323 -6.09 -6.84 18.92
C VAL A 323 -5.32 -8.03 18.36
N ILE A 324 -6.02 -9.12 17.97
CA ILE A 324 -5.39 -10.30 17.35
C ILE A 324 -4.72 -9.93 16.03
N VAL A 325 -5.43 -9.24 15.15
CA VAL A 325 -4.89 -8.80 13.84
C VAL A 325 -3.68 -7.88 14.04
N ALA A 326 -3.77 -6.90 14.93
CA ALA A 326 -2.67 -6.01 15.24
C ALA A 326 -1.45 -6.78 15.78
N PHE A 327 -1.66 -7.74 16.68
CA PHE A 327 -0.58 -8.56 17.22
C PHE A 327 0.17 -9.31 16.12
N PHE A 328 -0.55 -10.00 15.23
CA PHE A 328 0.09 -10.68 14.10
C PHE A 328 0.78 -9.70 13.16
N SER A 329 0.16 -8.57 12.87
CA SER A 329 0.71 -7.55 11.98
C SER A 329 1.99 -6.88 12.51
N VAL A 330 2.21 -6.84 13.81
CA VAL A 330 3.45 -6.31 14.40
C VAL A 330 4.67 -7.19 14.04
N PHE A 331 4.48 -8.50 13.93
CA PHE A 331 5.57 -9.46 13.67
C PHE A 331 5.63 -9.93 12.22
N LEU A 332 4.47 -9.98 11.56
CA LEU A 332 4.32 -10.33 10.15
C LEU A 332 4.12 -9.05 9.34
N ASP A 333 4.18 -9.18 8.03
CA ASP A 333 3.79 -8.08 7.15
C ASP A 333 2.29 -7.78 7.28
N GLY A 334 1.94 -6.47 7.36
CA GLY A 334 0.55 -6.02 7.52
C GLY A 334 -0.35 -6.49 6.37
N PHE A 335 0.16 -6.45 5.13
CA PHE A 335 -0.56 -6.91 3.95
C PHE A 335 -0.84 -8.42 4.02
N ALA A 336 0.17 -9.22 4.37
CA ALA A 336 0.01 -10.67 4.54
C ALA A 336 -1.01 -11.01 5.63
N THR A 337 -0.96 -10.29 6.75
CA THR A 337 -1.90 -10.46 7.85
C THR A 337 -3.33 -10.12 7.40
N ALA A 338 -3.54 -8.96 6.77
CA ALA A 338 -4.86 -8.56 6.28
C ALA A 338 -5.42 -9.57 5.28
N LEU A 339 -4.64 -9.99 4.29
CA LEU A 339 -5.06 -11.01 3.32
C LEU A 339 -5.47 -12.32 3.99
N SER A 340 -4.75 -12.75 5.02
CA SER A 340 -5.10 -13.96 5.76
C SER A 340 -6.48 -13.84 6.41
N PHE A 341 -6.76 -12.72 7.09
CA PHE A 341 -8.06 -12.48 7.72
C PHE A 341 -9.19 -12.23 6.71
N ILE A 342 -8.91 -11.58 5.57
CA ILE A 342 -9.86 -11.46 4.46
C ILE A 342 -10.22 -12.85 3.92
N SER A 343 -9.22 -13.72 3.77
CA SER A 343 -9.40 -15.09 3.28
C SER A 343 -10.17 -15.99 4.25
N LEU A 344 -10.01 -15.74 5.56
CA LEU A 344 -10.69 -16.50 6.60
C LEU A 344 -12.21 -16.29 6.60
N ASN A 345 -12.69 -15.10 6.29
CA ASN A 345 -14.11 -14.73 6.45
C ASN A 345 -14.67 -14.01 5.21
N SER A 346 -14.51 -14.63 4.06
CA SER A 346 -14.95 -14.06 2.76
C SER A 346 -16.47 -13.88 2.61
N SER A 347 -17.27 -14.48 3.50
CA SER A 347 -18.74 -14.42 3.48
C SER A 347 -19.34 -13.21 4.18
N VAL A 348 -18.53 -12.35 4.82
CA VAL A 348 -19.00 -11.15 5.52
C VAL A 348 -19.58 -10.13 4.53
N ALA A 349 -20.68 -9.51 4.93
CA ALA A 349 -21.41 -8.55 4.10
C ALA A 349 -20.56 -7.34 3.69
N LEU A 350 -20.98 -6.71 2.59
CA LEU A 350 -20.39 -5.46 2.10
C LEU A 350 -20.43 -4.37 3.19
N ASN A 351 -19.35 -3.65 3.38
CA ASN A 351 -19.19 -2.56 4.36
C ASN A 351 -19.40 -2.96 5.83
N HIS A 352 -19.29 -4.23 6.16
CA HIS A 352 -19.31 -4.66 7.56
C HIS A 352 -18.09 -4.11 8.31
N SER A 353 -18.26 -3.78 9.59
CA SER A 353 -17.22 -3.29 10.50
C SER A 353 -15.97 -4.18 10.57
N TYR A 354 -16.14 -5.48 10.44
CA TYR A 354 -15.05 -6.48 10.36
C TYR A 354 -13.93 -6.03 9.39
N TRP A 355 -14.30 -5.56 8.20
CA TRP A 355 -13.33 -5.14 7.18
C TRP A 355 -12.52 -3.92 7.59
N ALA A 356 -13.18 -2.95 8.22
CA ALA A 356 -12.52 -1.74 8.71
C ALA A 356 -11.57 -2.06 9.87
N VAL A 357 -11.96 -2.94 10.79
CA VAL A 357 -11.13 -3.39 11.93
C VAL A 357 -9.91 -4.13 11.43
N VAL A 358 -10.07 -5.08 10.50
CA VAL A 358 -8.94 -5.83 9.90
C VAL A 358 -7.98 -4.88 9.19
N ALA A 359 -8.49 -3.99 8.34
CA ALA A 359 -7.64 -3.05 7.59
C ALA A 359 -6.88 -2.11 8.54
N TYR A 360 -7.57 -1.50 9.50
CA TYR A 360 -6.95 -0.61 10.47
C TYR A 360 -5.87 -1.32 11.29
N ALA A 361 -6.20 -2.45 11.90
CA ALA A 361 -5.30 -3.18 12.77
C ALA A 361 -4.04 -3.66 12.03
N ALA A 362 -4.22 -4.17 10.82
CA ALA A 362 -3.12 -4.63 9.98
C ALA A 362 -2.19 -3.48 9.55
N ALA A 363 -2.75 -2.33 9.13
CA ALA A 363 -1.97 -1.17 8.74
C ALA A 363 -1.22 -0.54 9.93
N MET A 364 -1.88 -0.44 11.11
CA MET A 364 -1.27 0.17 12.29
C MET A 364 -0.19 -0.70 12.92
N GLY A 365 -0.28 -2.03 12.81
CA GLY A 365 0.78 -2.94 13.23
C GLY A 365 2.12 -2.63 12.58
N GLY A 366 2.10 -2.23 11.30
CA GLY A 366 3.27 -1.80 10.52
C GLY A 366 4.01 -0.56 11.06
N ASN A 367 3.38 0.23 11.93
CA ASN A 367 3.98 1.39 12.56
C ASN A 367 4.77 1.06 13.85
N ILE A 368 4.54 -0.10 14.44
CA ILE A 368 5.11 -0.48 15.74
C ILE A 368 6.52 -1.03 15.58
N LEU A 369 6.73 -1.92 14.61
CA LEU A 369 8.05 -2.45 14.24
C LEU A 369 8.34 -2.17 12.77
N LEU A 370 9.58 -1.75 12.46
CA LEU A 370 10.02 -1.42 11.10
C LEU A 370 9.93 -2.59 10.11
N ILE A 371 10.03 -3.82 10.60
CA ILE A 371 10.06 -5.01 9.75
C ILE A 371 8.68 -5.42 9.23
N SER A 372 7.64 -4.92 9.84
CA SER A 372 6.26 -5.32 9.56
C SER A 372 5.57 -4.48 8.48
N SER A 373 6.30 -3.58 7.82
CA SER A 373 5.79 -2.84 6.65
C SER A 373 6.90 -2.60 5.62
N VAL A 374 6.50 -2.59 4.35
CA VAL A 374 7.43 -2.31 3.24
C VAL A 374 8.02 -0.91 3.36
N SER A 375 7.23 0.06 3.80
CA SER A 375 7.68 1.43 4.12
C SER A 375 8.72 1.46 5.24
N GLY A 376 8.58 0.58 6.24
CA GLY A 376 9.56 0.41 7.32
C GLY A 376 10.89 -0.15 6.83
N LEU A 377 10.84 -1.12 5.92
CA LEU A 377 12.04 -1.67 5.28
C LEU A 377 12.75 -0.60 4.42
N ALA A 378 12.00 0.27 3.73
CA ALA A 378 12.56 1.40 3.01
C ALA A 378 13.30 2.37 3.96
N LEU A 379 12.74 2.66 5.13
CA LEU A 379 13.38 3.49 6.15
C LEU A 379 14.64 2.85 6.73
N ILE A 380 14.63 1.54 7.01
CA ILE A 380 15.84 0.80 7.44
C ILE A 380 16.95 0.95 6.39
N LYS A 381 16.59 0.79 5.12
CA LYS A 381 17.54 0.85 4.01
C LYS A 381 18.11 2.26 3.79
N ALA A 382 17.28 3.29 3.94
CA ALA A 382 17.67 4.69 3.76
C ALA A 382 18.56 5.22 4.88
N GLU A 383 18.24 4.94 6.16
CA GLU A 383 18.90 5.56 7.31
C GLU A 383 19.62 4.55 8.22
N HIS A 384 19.64 3.26 7.86
CA HIS A 384 20.27 2.18 8.64
C HIS A 384 19.85 2.17 10.12
N ILE A 385 18.54 2.32 10.38
CA ILE A 385 17.98 2.38 11.73
C ILE A 385 17.96 0.98 12.34
N LYS A 386 18.41 0.85 13.59
CA LYS A 386 18.28 -0.38 14.36
C LYS A 386 16.86 -0.53 14.87
N ILE A 387 16.26 -1.72 14.72
CA ILE A 387 14.89 -2.02 15.15
C ILE A 387 14.68 -1.68 16.62
N GLY A 388 15.61 -2.03 17.52
CA GLY A 388 15.50 -1.72 18.94
C GLY A 388 15.51 -0.22 19.26
N TRP A 389 16.26 0.59 18.48
CA TRP A 389 16.22 2.04 18.63
C TRP A 389 14.84 2.59 18.23
N TYR A 390 14.32 2.13 17.10
CA TYR A 390 13.03 2.56 16.61
C TYR A 390 11.91 2.22 17.60
N PHE A 391 11.83 0.97 18.06
CA PHE A 391 10.81 0.53 19.01
C PHE A 391 10.82 1.37 20.28
N ARG A 392 11.99 1.62 20.87
CA ARG A 392 12.12 2.40 22.11
C ARG A 392 11.76 3.88 21.93
N ASN A 393 12.12 4.51 20.82
CA ASN A 393 11.98 5.95 20.63
C ASN A 393 10.67 6.33 19.90
N VAL A 394 10.16 5.47 19.04
CA VAL A 394 9.04 5.74 18.15
C VAL A 394 7.94 4.68 18.27
N GLY A 395 8.28 3.40 18.19
CA GLY A 395 7.31 2.29 18.13
C GLY A 395 6.35 2.28 19.32
N PHE A 396 6.84 2.55 20.54
CA PHE A 396 5.97 2.65 21.71
C PHE A 396 4.97 3.82 21.61
N LYS A 397 5.36 4.94 21.03
CA LYS A 397 4.45 6.09 20.79
C LYS A 397 3.43 5.76 19.69
N ALA A 398 3.87 5.02 18.65
CA ALA A 398 2.98 4.51 17.61
C ALA A 398 1.97 3.51 18.16
N LEU A 399 2.36 2.65 19.09
CA LEU A 399 1.46 1.72 19.78
C LEU A 399 0.36 2.46 20.54
N ILE A 400 0.71 3.53 21.27
CA ILE A 400 -0.29 4.35 21.97
C ILE A 400 -1.27 4.98 20.97
N GLY A 401 -0.78 5.52 19.85
CA GLY A 401 -1.62 6.07 18.80
C GLY A 401 -2.54 5.03 18.17
N ALA A 402 -2.01 3.83 17.89
CA ALA A 402 -2.78 2.72 17.33
C ALA A 402 -3.91 2.25 18.28
N ILE A 403 -3.64 2.14 19.57
CA ILE A 403 -4.66 1.76 20.57
C ILE A 403 -5.76 2.83 20.66
N LEU A 404 -5.40 4.12 20.74
CA LEU A 404 -6.37 5.18 20.80
C LEU A 404 -7.22 5.30 19.53
N GLY A 405 -6.62 5.08 18.37
CA GLY A 405 -7.35 5.02 17.11
C GLY A 405 -8.26 3.78 17.01
N MET A 406 -7.86 2.62 17.57
CA MET A 406 -8.70 1.43 17.64
C MET A 406 -9.92 1.66 18.55
N ILE A 407 -9.74 2.32 19.70
CA ILE A 407 -10.84 2.70 20.58
C ILE A 407 -11.79 3.66 19.86
N ALA A 408 -11.26 4.64 19.12
CA ALA A 408 -12.09 5.55 18.34
C ALA A 408 -12.88 4.82 17.25
N LEU A 409 -12.26 3.86 16.56
CA LEU A 409 -12.93 3.01 15.58
C LEU A 409 -14.08 2.23 16.21
N TYR A 410 -13.83 1.61 17.37
CA TYR A 410 -14.82 0.84 18.10
C TYR A 410 -16.02 1.69 18.57
N ILE A 411 -15.80 2.96 18.91
CA ILE A 411 -16.90 3.88 19.29
C ILE A 411 -17.74 4.30 18.07
N MET A 412 -17.15 4.29 16.88
CA MET A 412 -17.81 4.71 15.63
C MET A 412 -18.58 3.57 14.95
N ILE A 413 -18.26 2.33 15.25
CA ILE A 413 -18.96 1.11 14.81
C ILE A 413 -20.17 0.83 15.70
#